data_e0dbafca8f415a8091b2b35a0fdc03d7
#
_entry.id   e0dbafca8f415a8091b2b35a0fdc03d7
#
_cell.length_a   1.000
_cell.length_b   1.000
_cell.length_c   1.000
_cell.angle_alpha   90.00
_cell.angle_beta   90.00
_cell.angle_gamma   90.00
#
_symmetry.space_group_name_H-M   'P 1'
#
loop_
_entity.id
_entity.type
_entity.pdbx_description
1 polymer ?
#
loop_
_entity_poly.entity_id
_entity_poly.type
_entity_poly.pdbx_seq_one_letter_code
_entity_poly.pdbx_strand_id
1 'polypeptide(L)'
;GVPKVPAKKKESMAIYTCFIQHVINSLKNGSGKGAIVIPTGFITAKSGIENKILKHIVDNRIVYGCVSMPSNVFANTGTNVSVLFFDASKSADKVVLIDASKLGEEYKDSNGLKKVRLRDEEIEKIITTFQNKEAVDDFSVAVSYDEIKEKGYSLSAGQYFDIKIDYVDITEEEFNKRMNEYEATLTQQFE
;
A
#
# COMPACT_ATOMS: atom_id res chain seq x y z
N GLY A 1 14.97 -4.62 -19.01
CA GLY A 1 14.12 -4.29 -20.15
C GLY A 1 12.65 -4.44 -19.80
N VAL A 2 11.81 -3.63 -20.42
CA VAL A 2 10.35 -3.67 -20.24
C VAL A 2 9.82 -5.09 -20.47
N PRO A 3 8.99 -5.64 -19.57
CA PRO A 3 8.41 -6.95 -19.77
C PRO A 3 7.61 -6.98 -21.08
N LYS A 4 7.93 -7.88 -22.00
CA LYS A 4 7.19 -8.00 -23.26
C LYS A 4 5.77 -8.52 -22.96
N VAL A 5 4.77 -7.71 -23.29
CA VAL A 5 3.36 -8.12 -23.22
C VAL A 5 3.01 -8.90 -24.48
N PRO A 6 2.42 -10.10 -24.38
CA PRO A 6 1.92 -10.82 -25.53
C PRO A 6 0.92 -9.97 -26.33
N ALA A 7 1.03 -9.97 -27.67
CA ALA A 7 0.23 -9.14 -28.56
C ALA A 7 -1.30 -9.23 -28.28
N LYS A 8 -1.78 -10.43 -27.99
CA LYS A 8 -3.20 -10.68 -27.64
C LYS A 8 -3.67 -10.10 -26.29
N LYS A 9 -2.76 -9.61 -25.43
CA LYS A 9 -3.07 -9.04 -24.11
C LYS A 9 -2.76 -7.55 -24.00
N LYS A 10 -2.32 -6.89 -25.06
CA LYS A 10 -1.99 -5.46 -25.03
C LYS A 10 -3.18 -4.58 -24.70
N GLU A 11 -4.36 -4.93 -25.21
CA GLU A 11 -5.60 -4.19 -25.00
C GLU A 11 -6.15 -4.31 -23.55
N SER A 12 -5.74 -5.35 -22.81
CA SER A 12 -6.15 -5.56 -21.42
C SER A 12 -5.14 -5.04 -20.40
N MET A 13 -4.05 -4.42 -20.85
CA MET A 13 -3.03 -3.89 -19.95
C MET A 13 -3.48 -2.57 -19.34
N ALA A 14 -3.45 -2.49 -18.00
CA ALA A 14 -3.75 -1.25 -17.30
C ALA A 14 -2.73 -0.15 -17.67
N ILE A 15 -3.21 0.99 -18.15
CA ILE A 15 -2.38 2.08 -18.69
C ILE A 15 -1.35 2.60 -17.67
N TYR A 16 -1.65 2.61 -16.39
CA TYR A 16 -0.72 3.05 -15.35
C TYR A 16 0.58 2.23 -15.33
N THR A 17 0.55 0.96 -15.77
CA THR A 17 1.76 0.12 -15.87
C THR A 17 2.74 0.65 -16.93
N CYS A 18 2.24 1.29 -17.98
CA CYS A 18 3.09 1.99 -18.97
C CYS A 18 3.70 3.24 -18.34
N PHE A 19 2.93 4.00 -17.57
CA PHE A 19 3.43 5.20 -16.90
C PHE A 19 4.49 4.90 -15.85
N ILE A 20 4.36 3.83 -15.09
CA ILE A 20 5.42 3.38 -14.17
C ILE A 20 6.73 3.18 -14.93
N GLN A 21 6.69 2.45 -16.04
CA GLN A 21 7.87 2.18 -16.85
C GLN A 21 8.42 3.45 -17.50
N HIS A 22 7.53 4.36 -17.94
CA HIS A 22 7.94 5.65 -18.49
C HIS A 22 8.67 6.50 -17.46
N VAL A 23 8.15 6.62 -16.24
CA VAL A 23 8.81 7.33 -15.13
C VAL A 23 10.20 6.76 -14.88
N ILE A 24 10.32 5.43 -14.73
CA ILE A 24 11.61 4.78 -14.48
C ILE A 24 12.62 5.05 -15.59
N ASN A 25 12.19 4.95 -16.87
CA ASN A 25 13.07 5.18 -18.02
C ASN A 25 13.45 6.66 -18.21
N SER A 26 12.66 7.59 -17.65
CA SER A 26 12.92 9.03 -17.72
C SER A 26 13.83 9.53 -16.59
N LEU A 27 14.14 8.69 -15.58
CA LEU A 27 15.03 9.07 -14.51
C LEU A 27 16.46 9.28 -15.03
N LYS A 28 17.09 10.37 -14.58
CA LYS A 28 18.52 10.59 -14.86
C LYS A 28 19.33 9.44 -14.25
N ASN A 29 20.12 8.78 -15.07
CA ASN A 29 20.91 7.63 -14.62
C ASN A 29 21.82 7.99 -13.43
N GLY A 30 21.81 7.16 -12.40
CA GLY A 30 22.63 7.29 -11.20
C GLY A 30 22.22 8.39 -10.20
N SER A 31 21.22 9.24 -10.50
CA SER A 31 20.84 10.34 -9.59
C SER A 31 19.37 10.78 -9.65
N GLY A 32 18.62 10.33 -10.66
CA GLY A 32 17.24 10.74 -10.86
C GLY A 32 16.32 10.16 -9.78
N LYS A 33 15.41 10.98 -9.28
CA LYS A 33 14.31 10.56 -8.39
C LYS A 33 12.98 10.84 -9.04
N GLY A 34 11.98 10.03 -8.71
CA GLY A 34 10.64 10.19 -9.23
C GLY A 34 9.60 9.61 -8.29
N ALA A 35 8.36 10.02 -8.50
CA ALA A 35 7.22 9.45 -7.80
C ALA A 35 6.04 9.28 -8.75
N ILE A 36 5.18 8.32 -8.44
CA ILE A 36 3.96 8.08 -9.20
C ILE A 36 2.84 7.63 -8.28
N VAL A 37 1.64 8.13 -8.55
CA VAL A 37 0.40 7.67 -7.91
C VAL A 37 -0.18 6.53 -8.72
N ILE A 38 -0.52 5.43 -8.06
CA ILE A 38 -1.03 4.20 -8.68
C ILE A 38 -2.17 3.61 -7.86
N PRO A 39 -3.03 2.76 -8.44
CA PRO A 39 -3.97 1.97 -7.68
C PRO A 39 -3.26 1.06 -6.68
N THR A 40 -3.74 1.00 -5.43
CA THR A 40 -3.11 0.20 -4.35
C THR A 40 -3.02 -1.30 -4.70
N GLY A 41 -3.92 -1.83 -5.53
CA GLY A 41 -3.83 -3.23 -5.99
C GLY A 41 -2.51 -3.60 -6.67
N PHE A 42 -1.78 -2.64 -7.24
CA PHE A 42 -0.48 -2.89 -7.84
C PHE A 42 0.58 -3.34 -6.81
N ILE A 43 0.62 -2.72 -5.63
CA ILE A 43 1.68 -2.98 -4.63
C ILE A 43 1.62 -4.37 -4.00
N THR A 44 0.52 -5.10 -4.21
CA THR A 44 0.32 -6.47 -3.74
C THR A 44 0.08 -7.48 -4.87
N ALA A 45 0.36 -7.09 -6.11
CA ALA A 45 0.10 -7.91 -7.29
C ALA A 45 0.91 -9.22 -7.25
N LYS A 46 0.23 -10.36 -7.30
CA LYS A 46 0.86 -11.69 -7.22
C LYS A 46 1.10 -12.35 -8.60
N SER A 47 0.53 -11.79 -9.66
CA SER A 47 0.63 -12.36 -11.01
C SER A 47 0.53 -11.26 -12.09
N GLY A 48 0.65 -11.65 -13.34
CA GLY A 48 0.46 -10.74 -14.48
C GLY A 48 1.64 -9.84 -14.76
N ILE A 49 1.37 -8.75 -15.49
CA ILE A 49 2.36 -7.74 -15.86
C ILE A 49 2.75 -6.89 -14.67
N GLU A 50 1.80 -6.59 -13.79
CA GLU A 50 1.97 -5.83 -12.56
C GLU A 50 3.03 -6.49 -11.67
N ASN A 51 2.92 -7.79 -11.43
CA ASN A 51 3.90 -8.52 -10.62
C ASN A 51 5.28 -8.52 -11.26
N LYS A 52 5.38 -8.62 -12.59
CA LYS A 52 6.67 -8.56 -13.31
C LYS A 52 7.34 -7.19 -13.15
N ILE A 53 6.56 -6.11 -13.21
CA ILE A 53 7.08 -4.76 -13.00
C ILE A 53 7.49 -4.59 -11.53
N LEU A 54 6.67 -5.06 -10.60
CA LEU A 54 6.94 -5.01 -9.16
C LEU A 54 8.25 -5.73 -8.82
N LYS A 55 8.44 -6.95 -9.31
CA LYS A 55 9.71 -7.68 -9.20
C LYS A 55 10.88 -6.89 -9.78
N HIS A 56 10.71 -6.33 -10.98
CA HIS A 56 11.77 -5.58 -11.62
C HIS A 56 12.23 -4.37 -10.79
N ILE A 57 11.30 -3.58 -10.23
CA ILE A 57 11.66 -2.40 -9.44
C ILE A 57 12.30 -2.74 -8.09
N VAL A 58 11.94 -3.88 -7.50
CA VAL A 58 12.51 -4.38 -6.25
C VAL A 58 13.88 -5.01 -6.49
N ASP A 59 13.99 -5.93 -7.45
CA ASP A 59 15.25 -6.65 -7.75
C ASP A 59 16.37 -5.71 -8.21
N ASN A 60 16.02 -4.64 -8.91
CA ASN A 60 16.97 -3.61 -9.35
C ASN A 60 17.13 -2.46 -8.33
N ARG A 61 16.54 -2.55 -7.13
CA ARG A 61 16.62 -1.53 -6.08
C ARG A 61 16.22 -0.12 -6.55
N ILE A 62 15.24 -0.04 -7.47
CA ILE A 62 14.76 1.23 -8.03
C ILE A 62 13.75 1.88 -7.10
N VAL A 63 12.84 1.09 -6.51
CA VAL A 63 11.86 1.58 -5.52
C VAL A 63 12.53 1.73 -4.16
N TYR A 64 12.35 2.89 -3.50
CA TYR A 64 12.86 3.12 -2.16
C TYR A 64 11.78 3.50 -1.14
N GLY A 65 10.55 3.64 -1.58
CA GLY A 65 9.43 3.90 -0.69
C GLY A 65 8.07 3.70 -1.32
N CYS A 66 7.08 3.43 -0.46
CA CYS A 66 5.68 3.34 -0.82
C CYS A 66 4.82 3.90 0.32
N VAL A 67 3.85 4.76 -0.03
CA VAL A 67 2.87 5.31 0.92
C VAL A 67 1.47 4.94 0.43
N SER A 68 0.74 4.14 1.19
CA SER A 68 -0.67 3.85 0.95
C SER A 68 -1.53 5.00 1.48
N MET A 69 -2.34 5.58 0.62
CA MET A 69 -3.15 6.77 0.91
C MET A 69 -4.58 6.38 1.33
N PRO A 70 -5.30 7.26 2.05
CA PRO A 70 -6.72 7.06 2.32
C PRO A 70 -7.55 6.93 1.04
N SER A 71 -8.69 6.25 1.13
CA SER A 71 -9.69 6.27 0.05
C SER A 71 -10.27 7.66 -0.13
N ASN A 72 -10.79 7.97 -1.32
CA ASN A 72 -11.43 9.27 -1.63
C ASN A 72 -10.55 10.52 -1.44
N VAL A 73 -9.22 10.37 -1.36
CA VAL A 73 -8.26 11.49 -1.31
C VAL A 73 -8.20 12.23 -2.65
N PHE A 74 -8.34 11.51 -3.76
CA PHE A 74 -8.32 12.12 -5.08
C PHE A 74 -9.73 12.45 -5.58
N ALA A 75 -9.83 13.55 -6.34
CA ALA A 75 -11.07 13.92 -7.01
C ALA A 75 -11.54 12.81 -7.97
N ASN A 76 -12.83 12.55 -8.02
CA ASN A 76 -13.48 11.64 -8.97
C ASN A 76 -13.08 10.14 -8.88
N THR A 77 -12.42 9.71 -7.83
CA THR A 77 -12.14 8.29 -7.61
C THR A 77 -12.32 7.89 -6.14
N GLY A 78 -13.07 6.82 -5.90
CA GLY A 78 -13.15 6.15 -4.60
C GLY A 78 -12.09 5.06 -4.42
N THR A 79 -11.24 4.85 -5.43
CA THR A 79 -10.21 3.80 -5.40
C THR A 79 -9.10 4.16 -4.43
N ASN A 80 -8.66 3.18 -3.65
CA ASN A 80 -7.46 3.31 -2.83
C ASN A 80 -6.24 3.45 -3.73
N VAL A 81 -5.39 4.42 -3.43
CA VAL A 81 -4.17 4.70 -4.18
C VAL A 81 -2.95 4.63 -3.28
N SER A 82 -1.82 4.38 -3.91
CA SER A 82 -0.51 4.40 -3.26
C SER A 82 0.44 5.26 -4.05
N VAL A 83 1.40 5.88 -3.38
CA VAL A 83 2.47 6.66 -4.00
C VAL A 83 3.75 5.82 -3.94
N LEU A 84 4.32 5.51 -5.11
CA LEU A 84 5.62 4.86 -5.22
C LEU A 84 6.71 5.90 -5.44
N PHE A 85 7.84 5.70 -4.78
CA PHE A 85 9.02 6.54 -4.89
C PHE A 85 10.19 5.77 -5.49
N PHE A 86 10.83 6.35 -6.51
CA PHE A 86 11.92 5.76 -7.28
C PHE A 86 13.21 6.55 -7.13
N ASP A 87 14.35 5.84 -7.06
CA ASP A 87 15.69 6.40 -7.02
C ASP A 87 16.61 5.63 -7.97
N ALA A 88 17.10 6.30 -9.01
CA ALA A 88 18.01 5.72 -9.99
C ALA A 88 19.44 5.54 -9.44
N SER A 89 19.78 6.15 -8.29
CA SER A 89 21.08 5.92 -7.63
C SER A 89 21.17 4.51 -7.04
N LYS A 90 20.03 3.87 -6.74
CA LYS A 90 19.93 2.54 -6.12
C LYS A 90 20.70 2.42 -4.81
N SER A 91 20.90 3.54 -4.14
CA SER A 91 21.71 3.65 -2.92
C SER A 91 20.93 3.32 -1.63
N ALA A 92 19.61 3.15 -1.73
CA ALA A 92 18.80 2.84 -0.58
C ALA A 92 19.05 1.40 -0.10
N ASP A 93 19.36 1.23 1.17
CA ASP A 93 19.54 -0.09 1.80
C ASP A 93 18.19 -0.70 2.19
N LYS A 94 17.22 0.15 2.51
CA LYS A 94 15.87 -0.23 2.93
C LYS A 94 14.83 0.55 2.16
N VAL A 95 13.66 -0.07 2.06
CA VAL A 95 12.45 0.54 1.49
C VAL A 95 11.54 0.97 2.63
N VAL A 96 11.10 2.23 2.62
CA VAL A 96 10.16 2.76 3.61
C VAL A 96 8.74 2.51 3.14
N LEU A 97 7.97 1.79 3.92
CA LEU A 97 6.56 1.49 3.64
C LEU A 97 5.69 2.15 4.71
N ILE A 98 4.73 2.98 4.28
CA ILE A 98 3.82 3.70 5.17
C ILE A 98 2.38 3.33 4.84
N ASP A 99 1.60 3.03 5.86
CA ASP A 99 0.15 2.89 5.76
C ASP A 99 -0.54 4.14 6.32
N ALA A 100 -0.83 5.09 5.46
CA ALA A 100 -1.59 6.28 5.79
C ALA A 100 -3.10 6.11 5.50
N SER A 101 -3.58 4.90 5.19
CA SER A 101 -4.96 4.66 4.77
C SER A 101 -6.03 5.03 5.81
N LYS A 102 -5.64 5.11 7.08
CA LYS A 102 -6.51 5.48 8.21
C LYS A 102 -6.46 6.97 8.57
N LEU A 103 -5.61 7.75 7.90
CA LEU A 103 -5.48 9.18 8.13
C LEU A 103 -6.54 9.98 7.35
N GLY A 104 -6.68 11.22 7.72
CA GLY A 104 -7.52 12.19 7.04
C GLY A 104 -8.90 12.33 7.64
N GLU A 105 -9.51 13.47 7.34
CA GLU A 105 -10.84 13.85 7.76
C GLU A 105 -11.83 13.71 6.60
N GLU A 106 -12.93 13.04 6.87
CA GLU A 106 -14.00 12.88 5.89
C GLU A 106 -14.84 14.16 5.79
N TYR A 107 -15.10 14.59 4.56
CA TYR A 107 -16.03 15.70 4.28
C TYR A 107 -16.87 15.41 3.03
N LYS A 108 -17.94 16.16 2.85
CA LYS A 108 -18.71 16.13 1.60
C LYS A 108 -18.33 17.34 0.74
N ASP A 109 -18.05 17.08 -0.52
CA ASP A 109 -17.81 18.17 -1.49
C ASP A 109 -19.09 18.91 -1.88
N SER A 110 -19.00 19.92 -2.75
CA SER A 110 -20.12 20.70 -3.23
C SER A 110 -21.21 19.88 -3.95
N ASN A 111 -20.87 18.70 -4.42
CA ASN A 111 -21.78 17.75 -5.08
C ASN A 111 -22.33 16.69 -4.12
N GLY A 112 -22.01 16.77 -2.82
CA GLY A 112 -22.41 15.81 -1.81
C GLY A 112 -21.59 14.50 -1.80
N LEU A 113 -20.52 14.43 -2.58
CA LEU A 113 -19.67 13.23 -2.65
C LEU A 113 -18.71 13.20 -1.44
N LYS A 114 -18.59 12.02 -0.84
CA LYS A 114 -17.67 11.75 0.26
C LYS A 114 -16.21 11.87 -0.21
N LYS A 115 -15.45 12.71 0.47
CA LYS A 115 -14.02 12.97 0.23
C LYS A 115 -13.24 12.87 1.52
N VAL A 116 -11.94 12.66 1.40
CA VAL A 116 -11.01 12.68 2.52
C VAL A 116 -9.93 13.72 2.24
N ARG A 117 -9.61 14.51 3.24
CA ARG A 117 -8.51 15.48 3.21
C ARG A 117 -7.55 15.20 4.36
N LEU A 118 -6.27 15.03 4.04
CA LEU A 118 -5.22 14.97 5.04
C LEU A 118 -5.06 16.35 5.69
N ARG A 119 -4.89 16.36 7.00
CA ARG A 119 -4.53 17.56 7.77
C ARG A 119 -3.03 17.81 7.61
N ASP A 120 -2.61 19.07 7.81
CA ASP A 120 -1.20 19.44 7.67
C ASP A 120 -0.29 18.65 8.62
N GLU A 121 -0.74 18.38 9.84
CA GLU A 121 -0.03 17.55 10.82
C GLU A 121 0.15 16.11 10.35
N GLU A 122 -0.83 15.55 9.65
CA GLU A 122 -0.78 14.18 9.11
C GLU A 122 0.18 14.11 7.91
N ILE A 123 0.19 15.15 7.08
CA ILE A 123 1.14 15.30 5.98
C ILE A 123 2.57 15.40 6.54
N GLU A 124 2.79 16.25 7.54
CA GLU A 124 4.08 16.41 8.21
C GLU A 124 4.55 15.09 8.84
N LYS A 125 3.65 14.35 9.50
CA LYS A 125 3.94 13.02 10.05
C LYS A 125 4.42 12.06 8.96
N ILE A 126 3.72 11.99 7.81
CA ILE A 126 4.13 11.12 6.69
C ILE A 126 5.52 11.51 6.20
N ILE A 127 5.77 12.81 5.97
CA ILE A 127 7.03 13.32 5.44
C ILE A 127 8.18 13.03 6.40
N THR A 128 8.03 13.36 7.68
CA THR A 128 9.05 13.17 8.72
C THR A 128 9.39 11.69 8.89
N THR A 129 8.36 10.82 9.01
CA THR A 129 8.54 9.37 9.11
C THR A 129 9.26 8.79 7.90
N PHE A 130 8.89 9.26 6.70
CA PHE A 130 9.52 8.82 5.45
C PHE A 130 11.01 9.23 5.38
N GLN A 131 11.31 10.49 5.73
CA GLN A 131 12.69 11.03 5.69
C GLN A 131 13.59 10.36 6.71
N ASN A 132 13.08 10.14 7.92
CA ASN A 132 13.83 9.53 9.02
C ASN A 132 13.90 8.00 8.91
N LYS A 133 13.13 7.39 8.00
CA LYS A 133 12.99 5.94 7.86
C LYS A 133 12.55 5.27 9.16
N GLU A 134 11.67 5.92 9.90
CA GLU A 134 11.21 5.45 11.20
C GLU A 134 10.27 4.25 11.05
N ALA A 135 10.45 3.25 11.93
CA ALA A 135 9.46 2.21 12.15
C ALA A 135 8.51 2.67 13.25
N VAL A 136 7.22 2.78 12.93
CA VAL A 136 6.17 3.21 13.85
C VAL A 136 5.06 2.15 13.81
N ASP A 137 4.68 1.63 14.97
CA ASP A 137 3.65 0.61 15.12
C ASP A 137 2.38 0.97 14.32
N ASP A 138 1.86 -0.01 13.58
CA ASP A 138 0.65 0.10 12.75
C ASP A 138 0.64 1.26 11.74
N PHE A 139 1.80 1.88 11.46
CA PHE A 139 1.91 3.01 10.56
C PHE A 139 3.04 2.87 9.53
N SER A 140 4.25 2.54 9.96
CA SER A 140 5.40 2.49 9.03
C SER A 140 6.42 1.41 9.40
N VAL A 141 7.09 0.89 8.37
CA VAL A 141 8.23 -0.02 8.51
C VAL A 141 9.33 0.36 7.51
N ALA A 142 10.57 0.06 7.86
CA ALA A 142 11.72 0.18 6.98
C ALA A 142 12.31 -1.23 6.77
N VAL A 143 12.03 -1.82 5.62
CA VAL A 143 12.32 -3.23 5.30
C VAL A 143 13.42 -3.36 4.26
N SER A 144 14.20 -4.44 4.32
CA SER A 144 15.19 -4.76 3.31
C SER A 144 14.55 -5.29 2.02
N TYR A 145 15.29 -5.24 0.91
CA TYR A 145 14.81 -5.83 -0.35
C TYR A 145 14.63 -7.35 -0.26
N ASP A 146 15.39 -8.02 0.60
CA ASP A 146 15.27 -9.47 0.76
C ASP A 146 14.00 -9.85 1.54
N GLU A 147 13.66 -9.12 2.61
CA GLU A 147 12.36 -9.25 3.28
C GLU A 147 11.18 -9.03 2.32
N ILE A 148 11.29 -8.04 1.41
CA ILE A 148 10.25 -7.80 0.39
C ILE A 148 10.11 -9.01 -0.54
N LYS A 149 11.19 -9.64 -0.96
CA LYS A 149 11.16 -10.85 -1.79
C LYS A 149 10.52 -12.02 -1.06
N GLU A 150 10.89 -12.25 0.21
CA GLU A 150 10.32 -13.29 1.07
C GLU A 150 8.81 -13.11 1.28
N LYS A 151 8.35 -11.87 1.40
CA LYS A 151 6.91 -11.51 1.48
C LYS A 151 6.23 -11.44 0.09
N GLY A 152 6.81 -12.09 -0.94
CA GLY A 152 6.23 -12.18 -2.28
C GLY A 152 6.21 -10.86 -3.05
N TYR A 153 7.19 -10.00 -2.81
CA TYR A 153 7.33 -8.66 -3.42
C TYR A 153 6.26 -7.65 -3.03
N SER A 154 5.57 -7.84 -1.92
CA SER A 154 4.58 -6.88 -1.45
C SER A 154 5.23 -5.60 -0.92
N LEU A 155 4.68 -4.44 -1.34
CA LEU A 155 5.04 -3.12 -0.81
C LEU A 155 3.95 -2.56 0.12
N SER A 156 3.04 -3.39 0.62
CA SER A 156 2.04 -3.00 1.60
C SER A 156 2.62 -3.08 3.01
N ALA A 157 2.69 -1.95 3.73
CA ALA A 157 3.24 -1.88 5.09
C ALA A 157 2.54 -2.85 6.06
N GLY A 158 1.23 -3.03 5.93
CA GLY A 158 0.44 -3.91 6.79
C GLY A 158 0.85 -5.38 6.79
N GLN A 159 1.63 -5.83 5.78
CA GLN A 159 2.15 -7.20 5.76
C GLN A 159 3.41 -7.40 6.60
N TYR A 160 3.98 -6.31 7.11
CA TYR A 160 5.21 -6.29 7.89
C TYR A 160 4.97 -5.88 9.35
N PHE A 161 3.76 -5.45 9.69
CA PHE A 161 3.41 -5.15 11.07
C PHE A 161 3.33 -6.44 11.90
N ASP A 162 3.75 -6.35 13.15
CA ASP A 162 3.57 -7.43 14.11
C ASP A 162 2.09 -7.63 14.38
N ILE A 163 1.66 -8.90 14.34
CA ILE A 163 0.28 -9.24 14.71
C ILE A 163 0.23 -9.21 16.25
N LYS A 164 -0.34 -8.15 16.80
CA LYS A 164 -0.67 -8.10 18.22
C LYS A 164 -1.90 -8.98 18.44
N ILE A 165 -1.70 -10.16 19.00
CA ILE A 165 -2.79 -11.02 19.42
C ILE A 165 -3.15 -10.62 20.86
N ASP A 166 -4.21 -9.84 20.99
CA ASP A 166 -4.78 -9.59 22.31
C ASP A 166 -5.50 -10.87 22.75
N TYR A 167 -4.85 -11.63 23.61
CA TYR A 167 -5.49 -12.76 24.25
C TYR A 167 -6.55 -12.22 25.21
N VAL A 168 -7.80 -12.42 24.85
CA VAL A 168 -8.90 -12.18 25.79
C VAL A 168 -8.89 -13.35 26.77
N ASP A 169 -8.42 -13.09 27.98
CA ASP A 169 -8.40 -14.08 29.04
C ASP A 169 -9.83 -14.25 29.59
N ILE A 170 -10.60 -15.11 28.93
CA ILE A 170 -11.97 -15.44 29.31
C ILE A 170 -12.00 -16.90 29.80
N THR A 171 -12.81 -17.15 30.83
CA THR A 171 -13.04 -18.51 31.30
C THR A 171 -13.83 -19.31 30.26
N GLU A 172 -13.72 -20.64 30.29
CA GLU A 172 -14.49 -21.53 29.39
C GLU A 172 -16.00 -21.28 29.52
N GLU A 173 -16.49 -21.02 30.74
CA GLU A 173 -17.88 -20.68 30.98
C GLU A 173 -18.32 -19.39 30.31
N GLU A 174 -17.49 -18.34 30.36
CA GLU A 174 -17.77 -17.06 29.72
C GLU A 174 -17.68 -17.17 28.20
N PHE A 175 -16.75 -17.96 27.68
CA PHE A 175 -16.66 -18.26 26.25
C PHE A 175 -17.93 -18.93 25.73
N ASN A 176 -18.35 -20.03 26.42
CA ASN A 176 -19.56 -20.76 26.04
C ASN A 176 -20.81 -19.90 26.14
N LYS A 177 -20.91 -19.03 27.14
CA LYS A 177 -22.02 -18.09 27.27
C LYS A 177 -22.07 -17.12 26.05
N ARG A 178 -20.95 -16.50 25.67
CA ARG A 178 -20.89 -15.61 24.52
C ARG A 178 -21.20 -16.33 23.21
N MET A 179 -20.72 -17.57 23.04
CA MET A 179 -21.04 -18.36 21.86
C MET A 179 -22.53 -18.60 21.73
N ASN A 180 -23.22 -19.01 22.81
CA ASN A 180 -24.66 -19.23 22.81
C ASN A 180 -25.45 -17.92 22.51
N GLU A 181 -24.99 -16.78 23.03
CA GLU A 181 -25.58 -15.46 22.74
C GLU A 181 -25.44 -15.09 21.25
N TYR A 182 -24.28 -15.37 20.65
CA TYR A 182 -24.06 -15.14 19.21
C TYR A 182 -24.89 -16.08 18.33
N GLU A 183 -25.00 -17.36 18.68
CA GLU A 183 -25.85 -18.33 17.96
C GLU A 183 -27.32 -17.92 18.01
N ALA A 184 -27.82 -17.51 19.17
CA ALA A 184 -29.19 -17.01 19.33
C ALA A 184 -29.45 -15.77 18.49
N THR A 185 -28.49 -14.82 18.48
CA THR A 185 -28.60 -13.60 17.68
C THR A 185 -28.58 -13.90 16.19
N LEU A 186 -27.72 -14.80 15.73
CA LEU A 186 -27.67 -15.23 14.34
C LEU A 186 -28.99 -15.90 13.90
N THR A 187 -29.51 -16.81 14.72
CA THR A 187 -30.80 -17.48 14.44
C THR A 187 -31.94 -16.48 14.28
N GLN A 188 -31.97 -15.45 15.14
CA GLN A 188 -33.00 -14.42 15.09
C GLN A 188 -32.89 -13.50 13.87
N GLN A 189 -31.68 -13.37 13.27
CA GLN A 189 -31.47 -12.54 12.07
C GLN A 189 -31.77 -13.28 10.76
N PHE A 190 -31.84 -14.61 10.80
CA PHE A 190 -32.13 -15.44 9.64
C PHE A 190 -33.58 -15.98 9.58
N GLU A 191 -34.42 -15.71 10.61
CA GLU A 191 -35.87 -15.85 10.56
C GLU A 191 -36.55 -14.57 10.03
#